data_c643f09a897e561528690ad52bfd3c48
#
_entry.id   c643f09a897e561528690ad52bfd3c48
#
_cell.length_a   1.000
_cell.length_b   1.000
_cell.length_c   1.000
_cell.angle_alpha   90.00
_cell.angle_beta   90.00
_cell.angle_gamma   90.00
#
_symmetry.space_group_name_H-M   'P 1'
#
loop_
_entity.id
_entity.type
_entity.pdbx_description
1 polymer ?
#
loop_
_entity_poly.entity_id
_entity_poly.type
_entity_poly.pdbx_seq_one_letter_code
_entity_poly.pdbx_strand_id
1 'polypeptide(L)' 'IVTAPLNKAALHAAGHHFDGHTELLAHLTDTKSSFMLLASSKLAAIHVSTHTSLRNAPERATTQRVLDTIHAGYQHY' A
#
# COMPACT_ATOMS: atom_id res chain seq x y z
N ILE A 1 -11.48 6.16 -5.78
CA ILE A 1 -12.38 6.07 -4.59
C ILE A 1 -12.02 7.20 -3.63
N VAL A 2 -13.01 7.93 -3.18
CA VAL A 2 -12.84 9.02 -2.22
C VAL A 2 -13.71 8.72 -1.00
N THR A 3 -13.10 8.77 0.19
CA THR A 3 -13.81 8.52 1.44
C THR A 3 -14.00 9.81 2.22
N ALA A 4 -14.87 9.77 3.23
CA ALA A 4 -14.95 10.81 4.25
C ALA A 4 -13.66 10.83 5.08
N PRO A 5 -13.37 11.92 5.81
CA PRO A 5 -12.20 11.97 6.70
C PRO A 5 -12.17 10.80 7.68
N LEU A 6 -10.99 10.27 7.93
CA LEU A 6 -10.78 9.05 8.70
C LEU A 6 -9.66 9.25 9.72
N ASN A 7 -9.86 8.76 10.93
CA ASN A 7 -8.83 8.71 11.96
C ASN A 7 -8.47 7.25 12.23
N LYS A 8 -7.19 6.89 12.06
CA LYS A 8 -6.74 5.51 12.19
C LYS A 8 -6.91 4.97 13.62
N ALA A 9 -6.67 5.80 14.63
CA ALA A 9 -6.85 5.38 16.01
C ALA A 9 -8.32 5.06 16.31
N ALA A 10 -9.26 5.86 15.81
CA ALA A 10 -10.68 5.61 15.95
C ALA A 10 -11.11 4.34 15.22
N LEU A 11 -10.56 4.10 14.03
CA LEU A 11 -10.81 2.89 13.25
C LEU A 11 -10.33 1.64 14.00
N HIS A 12 -9.13 1.69 14.60
CA HIS A 12 -8.61 0.59 15.40
C HIS A 12 -9.45 0.37 16.68
N ALA A 13 -9.88 1.45 17.34
CA ALA A 13 -10.74 1.36 18.51
C ALA A 13 -12.10 0.72 18.19
N ALA A 14 -12.59 0.87 16.97
CA ALA A 14 -13.81 0.24 16.49
C ALA A 14 -13.63 -1.23 16.11
N GLY A 15 -12.42 -1.79 16.24
CA GLY A 15 -12.14 -3.19 15.93
C GLY A 15 -11.62 -3.44 14.52
N HIS A 16 -11.36 -2.40 13.75
CA HIS A 16 -10.87 -2.52 12.37
C HIS A 16 -9.39 -2.12 12.34
N HIS A 17 -8.50 -3.11 12.20
CA HIS A 17 -7.05 -2.92 12.29
C HIS A 17 -6.41 -2.88 10.89
N PHE A 18 -6.48 -1.71 10.25
CA PHE A 18 -5.85 -1.47 8.94
C PHE A 18 -4.90 -0.28 9.05
N ASP A 19 -3.75 -0.36 8.37
CA ASP A 19 -2.76 0.71 8.38
C ASP A 19 -3.20 1.93 7.57
N GLY A 20 -4.11 1.75 6.62
CA GLY A 20 -4.62 2.83 5.81
C GLY A 20 -5.67 2.36 4.82
N HIS A 21 -6.05 3.24 3.88
CA HIS A 21 -7.06 2.94 2.87
C HIS A 21 -6.65 1.79 1.95
N THR A 22 -5.35 1.70 1.62
CA THR A 22 -4.84 0.68 0.69
C THR A 22 -5.11 -0.72 1.23
N GLU A 23 -4.78 -0.97 2.48
CA GLU A 23 -4.96 -2.27 3.15
C GLU A 23 -6.44 -2.57 3.35
N LEU A 24 -7.23 -1.57 3.72
CA LEU A 24 -8.67 -1.73 3.90
C LEU A 24 -9.36 -2.11 2.59
N LEU A 25 -9.07 -1.40 1.51
CA LEU A 25 -9.67 -1.66 0.20
C LEU A 25 -9.23 -3.00 -0.36
N ALA A 26 -7.97 -3.40 -0.15
CA ALA A 26 -7.48 -4.71 -0.55
C ALA A 26 -8.23 -5.82 0.18
N HIS A 27 -8.49 -5.65 1.47
CA HIS A 27 -9.26 -6.61 2.26
C HIS A 27 -10.70 -6.72 1.77
N LEU A 28 -11.37 -5.59 1.55
CA LEU A 28 -12.78 -5.57 1.11
C LEU A 28 -12.97 -6.13 -0.30
N THR A 29 -11.96 -6.05 -1.15
CA THR A 29 -12.02 -6.56 -2.54
C THR A 29 -11.39 -7.95 -2.69
N ASP A 30 -10.94 -8.56 -1.59
CA ASP A 30 -10.27 -9.87 -1.57
C ASP A 30 -9.06 -9.91 -2.52
N THR A 31 -8.28 -8.83 -2.50
CA THR A 31 -7.08 -8.68 -3.33
C THR A 31 -5.86 -9.19 -2.55
N LYS A 32 -5.04 -10.04 -3.18
CA LYS A 32 -3.88 -10.66 -2.51
C LYS A 32 -2.75 -9.68 -2.26
N SER A 33 -2.54 -8.71 -3.15
CA SER A 33 -1.48 -7.73 -3.00
C SER A 33 -1.95 -6.39 -3.52
N SER A 34 -1.46 -5.33 -2.88
CA SER A 34 -1.76 -3.96 -3.24
C SER A 34 -0.46 -3.16 -3.25
N PHE A 35 -0.45 -2.10 -4.04
CA PHE A 35 0.74 -1.26 -4.21
C PHE A 35 0.32 0.20 -4.14
N MET A 36 1.21 1.04 -3.62
CA MET A 36 0.98 2.48 -3.59
C MET A 36 1.74 3.15 -4.72
N LEU A 37 1.02 3.82 -5.60
CA LEU A 37 1.58 4.62 -6.68
C LEU A 37 1.39 6.10 -6.35
N LEU A 38 2.49 6.82 -6.26
CA LEU A 38 2.49 8.27 -6.10
C LEU A 38 2.97 8.88 -7.41
N ALA A 39 2.11 9.65 -8.05
CA ALA A 39 2.39 10.19 -9.37
C ALA A 39 2.25 11.71 -9.40
N SER A 40 3.16 12.36 -10.11
CA SER A 40 3.06 13.78 -10.46
C SER A 40 3.31 13.94 -11.96
N SER A 41 3.19 15.17 -12.45
CA SER A 41 3.47 15.45 -13.86
C SER A 41 4.91 15.18 -14.28
N LYS A 42 5.84 15.16 -13.32
CA LYS A 42 7.28 15.00 -13.61
C LYS A 42 7.85 13.69 -13.13
N LEU A 43 7.22 13.06 -12.14
CA LEU A 43 7.73 11.84 -11.53
C LEU A 43 6.60 10.99 -11.00
N ALA A 44 6.71 9.69 -11.20
CA ALA A 44 5.84 8.70 -10.58
C ALA A 44 6.70 7.65 -9.87
N ALA A 45 6.26 7.22 -8.69
CA ALA A 45 6.95 6.21 -7.91
C ALA A 45 5.96 5.17 -7.40
N ILE A 46 6.31 3.91 -7.52
CA ILE A 46 5.55 2.81 -6.93
C ILE A 46 6.39 2.18 -5.83
N HIS A 47 5.78 1.96 -4.67
CA HIS A 47 6.51 1.56 -3.47
C HIS A 47 6.56 0.06 -3.31
N VAL A 48 7.75 -0.46 -2.98
CA VAL A 48 7.94 -1.88 -2.61
C VAL A 48 7.37 -2.15 -1.22
N SER A 49 7.61 -1.24 -0.29
CA SER A 49 7.11 -1.36 1.09
C SER A 49 6.54 -0.03 1.57
N THR A 50 5.56 -0.11 2.48
CA THR A 50 4.92 1.03 3.11
C THR A 50 4.69 0.73 4.59
N HIS A 51 4.49 1.76 5.40
CA HIS A 51 4.09 1.63 6.81
C HIS A 51 4.97 0.69 7.64
N THR A 52 6.29 0.78 7.44
CA THR A 52 7.25 -0.01 8.19
C THR A 52 8.43 0.85 8.62
N SER A 53 9.13 0.45 9.68
CA SER A 53 10.34 1.16 10.11
C SER A 53 11.44 1.02 9.06
N LEU A 54 12.34 1.98 9.03
CA LEU A 54 13.51 1.92 8.13
C LEU A 54 14.34 0.66 8.41
N ARG A 55 14.43 0.24 9.68
CA ARG A 55 15.16 -0.96 10.07
C ARG A 55 14.55 -2.23 9.46
N ASN A 56 13.24 -2.32 9.41
CA ASN A 56 12.52 -3.49 8.89
C ASN A 56 12.26 -3.44 7.38
N ALA A 57 12.43 -2.28 6.75
CA ALA A 57 12.18 -2.12 5.32
C ALA A 57 12.98 -3.09 4.44
N PRO A 58 14.30 -3.34 4.69
CA PRO A 58 15.06 -4.29 3.87
C PRO A 58 14.50 -5.72 3.89
N GLU A 59 13.92 -6.14 4.99
CA GLU A 59 13.33 -7.48 5.11
C GLU A 59 12.09 -7.63 4.25
N ARG A 60 11.39 -6.53 3.99
CA ARG A 60 10.19 -6.50 3.14
C ARG A 60 10.53 -6.37 1.65
N ALA A 61 11.74 -5.97 1.33
CA ALA A 61 12.21 -5.84 -0.05
C ALA A 61 12.75 -7.18 -0.56
N THR A 62 11.90 -8.20 -0.56
CA THR A 62 12.27 -9.52 -1.11
C THR A 62 12.29 -9.47 -2.63
N THR A 63 12.99 -10.43 -3.25
CA THR A 63 13.03 -10.54 -4.71
C THR A 63 11.64 -10.64 -5.30
N GLN A 64 10.76 -11.44 -4.70
CA GLN A 64 9.40 -11.61 -5.19
C GLN A 64 8.59 -10.30 -5.07
N ARG A 65 8.71 -9.59 -3.96
CA ARG A 65 7.99 -8.32 -3.77
C ARG A 65 8.45 -7.26 -4.76
N VAL A 66 9.74 -7.16 -5.00
CA VAL A 66 10.30 -6.23 -5.99
C VAL A 66 9.78 -6.57 -7.38
N LEU A 67 9.79 -7.85 -7.74
CA LEU A 67 9.29 -8.32 -9.04
C LEU A 67 7.80 -7.99 -9.19
N ASP A 68 6.99 -8.27 -8.19
CA ASP A 68 5.55 -7.99 -8.21
C ASP A 68 5.28 -6.49 -8.34
N THR A 69 6.09 -5.66 -7.68
CA THR A 69 6.00 -4.20 -7.77
C THR A 69 6.30 -3.71 -9.19
N ILE A 70 7.35 -4.24 -9.82
CA ILE A 70 7.69 -3.90 -11.20
C ILE A 70 6.56 -4.32 -12.15
N HIS A 71 6.03 -5.51 -11.98
CA HIS A 71 4.90 -6.00 -12.80
C HIS A 71 3.66 -5.12 -12.64
N ALA A 72 3.32 -4.74 -11.41
CA ALA A 72 2.18 -3.88 -11.14
C ALA A 72 2.33 -2.51 -11.83
N GLY A 73 3.52 -1.91 -11.74
CA GLY A 73 3.81 -0.65 -12.42
C GLY A 73 3.75 -0.77 -13.94
N TYR A 74 4.31 -1.83 -14.48
CA TYR A 74 4.29 -2.09 -15.93
C TYR A 74 2.87 -2.26 -16.46
N GLN A 75 2.03 -3.01 -15.75
CA GLN A 75 0.64 -3.23 -16.17
C GLN A 75 -0.21 -1.96 -16.07
N HIS A 76 0.11 -1.07 -15.13
CA HIS A 76 -0.60 0.20 -14.99
C HIS A 76 -0.27 1.16 -16.15
N TYR A 77 0.98 1.18 -16.58
CA TYR A 77 1.43 2.01 -17.69
C TYR A 77 1.60 1.17 -18.96
#